data_616ea4800e7a35422a40cfa66813b677
#
_entry.id   616ea4800e7a35422a40cfa66813b677
#
_cell.length_a   1.000
_cell.length_b   1.000
_cell.length_c   1.000
_cell.angle_alpha   90.00
_cell.angle_beta   90.00
_cell.angle_gamma   90.00
#
_symmetry.space_group_name_H-M   'P 1'
#
loop_
_entity.id
_entity.type
_entity.pdbx_description
1 polymer ?
#
loop_
_entity_poly.entity_id
_entity_poly.type
_entity_poly.pdbx_seq_one_letter_code
_entity_poly.pdbx_strand_id
1 'polypeptide(L)'
;VKAGGLEAVEIGTGCYPGDSHIDLDGLLADAEKARLYRAMIEDHGLTISALSCHGNPLHPKSSIAMNDDEVFRKTIRLAERLGVSVVVNFSGCPGDSDTASYPNWVTCPWPPDFQEVLSWQWEKKAIPYWKEAATFAGDHGVKIALEPHPGFLVYNAETALKLRAEAGDTIGVNFDPSHFFWQGVDVPSAIRAIGPAIYHFHAKDSALDPQNVALNGVIDGKPYTEMASRAW
;
A
#
# COMPACT_ATOMS: atom_id res chain seq x y z
N VAL A 1 -1.84 21.38 10.91
CA VAL A 1 -2.90 20.44 10.52
C VAL A 1 -4.24 20.97 10.99
N LYS A 2 -4.52 21.03 12.31
CA LYS A 2 -5.84 21.48 12.83
C LYS A 2 -6.23 22.91 12.41
N ALA A 3 -5.27 23.84 12.40
CA ALA A 3 -5.49 25.21 11.92
C ALA A 3 -5.92 25.29 10.45
N GLY A 4 -5.65 24.26 9.66
CA GLY A 4 -6.13 24.12 8.28
C GLY A 4 -7.52 23.45 8.16
N GLY A 5 -8.23 23.22 9.28
CA GLY A 5 -9.57 22.62 9.28
C GLY A 5 -9.57 21.08 9.20
N LEU A 6 -8.41 20.43 9.26
CA LEU A 6 -8.31 18.96 9.22
C LEU A 6 -8.62 18.35 10.59
N GLU A 7 -9.19 17.14 10.60
CA GLU A 7 -9.64 16.44 11.81
C GLU A 7 -8.88 15.14 12.07
N ALA A 8 -8.14 14.65 11.10
CA ALA A 8 -7.39 13.40 11.21
C ALA A 8 -6.01 13.51 10.56
N VAL A 9 -5.13 12.59 10.94
CA VAL A 9 -3.80 12.40 10.37
C VAL A 9 -3.55 10.92 10.10
N GLU A 10 -2.88 10.63 9.01
CA GLU A 10 -2.19 9.36 8.78
C GLU A 10 -0.73 9.52 9.19
N ILE A 11 -0.18 8.52 9.86
CA ILE A 11 1.20 8.56 10.38
C ILE A 11 2.04 7.46 9.71
N GLY A 12 3.12 7.87 9.04
CA GLY A 12 4.12 6.94 8.53
C GLY A 12 4.94 6.32 9.66
N THR A 13 5.12 5.00 9.61
CA THR A 13 5.80 4.21 10.66
C THR A 13 7.09 3.55 10.19
N GLY A 14 7.48 3.77 8.94
CA GLY A 14 8.69 3.22 8.32
C GLY A 14 8.51 2.90 6.84
N CYS A 15 9.47 2.22 6.24
CA CYS A 15 9.54 1.93 4.82
C CYS A 15 9.50 3.19 3.95
N TYR A 16 8.72 3.25 2.85
CA TYR A 16 8.68 4.41 1.96
C TYR A 16 8.17 5.70 2.63
N PRO A 17 7.15 5.69 3.49
CA PRO A 17 6.72 6.91 4.19
C PRO A 17 7.74 7.47 5.17
N GLY A 18 8.67 6.63 5.66
CA GLY A 18 9.55 6.98 6.77
C GLY A 18 8.82 7.00 8.12
N ASP A 19 9.54 7.39 9.15
CA ASP A 19 9.10 7.36 10.55
C ASP A 19 9.34 8.70 11.29
N SER A 20 9.47 9.79 10.53
CA SER A 20 9.87 11.10 11.06
C SER A 20 8.97 11.65 12.17
N HIS A 21 7.76 11.15 12.30
CA HIS A 21 6.76 11.63 13.27
C HIS A 21 6.42 10.60 14.35
N ILE A 22 7.11 9.45 14.38
CA ILE A 22 6.81 8.37 15.31
C ILE A 22 8.07 7.56 15.66
N ASP A 23 8.19 7.17 16.90
CA ASP A 23 9.21 6.21 17.38
C ASP A 23 8.53 4.84 17.54
N LEU A 24 8.49 4.07 16.45
CA LEU A 24 7.78 2.79 16.38
C LEU A 24 8.22 1.82 17.48
N ASP A 25 9.53 1.63 17.64
CA ASP A 25 10.08 0.70 18.63
C ASP A 25 9.89 1.21 20.06
N GLY A 26 10.10 2.52 20.30
CA GLY A 26 9.90 3.12 21.60
C GLY A 26 8.44 3.08 22.07
N LEU A 27 7.47 3.29 21.17
CA LEU A 27 6.04 3.19 21.50
C LEU A 27 5.59 1.73 21.69
N LEU A 28 6.21 0.78 21.02
CA LEU A 28 5.97 -0.64 21.25
C LEU A 28 6.58 -1.14 22.56
N ALA A 29 7.72 -0.57 22.99
CA ALA A 29 8.39 -0.96 24.24
C ALA A 29 7.68 -0.39 25.48
N ASP A 30 7.00 0.76 25.37
CA ASP A 30 6.45 1.51 26.50
C ASP A 30 4.98 1.90 26.26
N ALA A 31 4.06 1.25 26.98
CA ALA A 31 2.62 1.49 26.85
C ALA A 31 2.21 2.91 27.29
N GLU A 32 2.92 3.51 28.27
CA GLU A 32 2.62 4.87 28.71
C GLU A 32 3.07 5.91 27.68
N LYS A 33 4.22 5.71 27.05
CA LYS A 33 4.63 6.54 25.90
C LYS A 33 3.61 6.47 24.75
N ALA A 34 3.11 5.28 24.42
CA ALA A 34 2.08 5.13 23.40
C ALA A 34 0.79 5.87 23.77
N ARG A 35 0.35 5.76 25.02
CA ARG A 35 -0.82 6.49 25.52
C ARG A 35 -0.62 8.01 25.44
N LEU A 36 0.54 8.51 25.85
CA LEU A 36 0.88 9.93 25.80
C LEU A 36 0.98 10.44 24.35
N TYR A 37 1.54 9.65 23.44
CA TYR A 37 1.61 9.98 22.02
C TYR A 37 0.21 10.14 21.42
N ARG A 38 -0.69 9.20 21.69
CA ARG A 38 -2.09 9.30 21.27
C ARG A 38 -2.77 10.52 21.88
N ALA A 39 -2.65 10.73 23.18
CA ALA A 39 -3.24 11.87 23.88
C ALA A 39 -2.76 13.20 23.32
N MET A 40 -1.47 13.33 22.98
CA MET A 40 -0.92 14.52 22.34
C MET A 40 -1.64 14.87 21.02
N ILE A 41 -1.95 13.88 20.20
CA ILE A 41 -2.69 14.08 18.93
C ILE A 41 -4.13 14.49 19.23
N GLU A 42 -4.79 13.81 20.16
CA GLU A 42 -6.17 14.08 20.59
C GLU A 42 -6.33 15.45 21.24
N ASP A 43 -5.37 15.90 22.04
CA ASP A 43 -5.32 17.25 22.67
C ASP A 43 -5.26 18.37 21.62
N HIS A 44 -4.73 18.07 20.43
CA HIS A 44 -4.78 19.00 19.27
C HIS A 44 -6.08 18.89 18.50
N GLY A 45 -7.06 18.13 18.96
CA GLY A 45 -8.35 17.92 18.31
C GLY A 45 -8.24 17.10 17.03
N LEU A 46 -7.26 16.20 16.93
CA LEU A 46 -7.01 15.32 15.80
C LEU A 46 -7.20 13.86 16.21
N THR A 47 -7.52 13.00 15.22
CA THR A 47 -7.51 11.55 15.37
C THR A 47 -6.46 10.93 14.44
N ILE A 48 -6.00 9.72 14.75
CA ILE A 48 -5.17 8.95 13.82
C ILE A 48 -6.11 8.11 12.96
N SER A 49 -6.18 8.43 11.66
CA SER A 49 -7.05 7.71 10.70
C SER A 49 -6.46 6.36 10.28
N ALA A 50 -5.15 6.29 10.12
CA ALA A 50 -4.41 5.09 9.79
C ALA A 50 -2.93 5.22 10.19
N LEU A 51 -2.25 4.10 10.30
CA LEU A 51 -0.79 4.03 10.24
C LEU A 51 -0.36 3.51 8.88
N SER A 52 0.73 4.05 8.31
CA SER A 52 1.20 3.66 6.99
C SER A 52 2.65 3.19 7.00
N CYS A 53 2.88 2.06 6.35
CA CYS A 53 4.20 1.43 6.24
C CYS A 53 4.42 0.84 4.84
N HIS A 54 4.07 1.62 3.81
CA HIS A 54 4.22 1.20 2.42
C HIS A 54 5.60 0.61 2.17
N GLY A 55 5.67 -0.66 1.80
CA GLY A 55 6.90 -1.40 1.58
C GLY A 55 6.71 -2.53 0.58
N ASN A 56 7.75 -3.33 0.38
CA ASN A 56 7.70 -4.51 -0.47
C ASN A 56 8.06 -5.78 0.32
N PRO A 57 7.14 -6.35 1.10
CA PRO A 57 7.40 -7.57 1.87
C PRO A 57 7.61 -8.82 0.99
N LEU A 58 7.36 -8.70 -0.32
CA LEU A 58 7.61 -9.74 -1.32
C LEU A 58 8.87 -9.49 -2.16
N HIS A 59 9.70 -8.53 -1.76
CA HIS A 59 10.90 -8.17 -2.51
C HIS A 59 11.83 -9.39 -2.68
N PRO A 60 12.41 -9.62 -3.90
CA PRO A 60 13.31 -10.76 -4.13
C PRO A 60 14.54 -10.79 -3.22
N LYS A 61 15.06 -9.61 -2.84
CA LYS A 61 16.13 -9.54 -1.84
C LYS A 61 15.52 -9.73 -0.45
N SER A 62 15.87 -10.85 0.19
CA SER A 62 15.34 -11.23 1.50
C SER A 62 15.55 -10.16 2.59
N SER A 63 16.67 -9.43 2.55
CA SER A 63 16.94 -8.36 3.53
C SER A 63 15.92 -7.22 3.46
N ILE A 64 15.43 -6.88 2.25
CA ILE A 64 14.39 -5.87 2.05
C ILE A 64 13.04 -6.45 2.48
N ALA A 65 12.70 -7.64 1.98
CA ALA A 65 11.43 -8.29 2.31
C ALA A 65 11.25 -8.48 3.83
N MET A 66 12.28 -8.96 4.50
CA MET A 66 12.27 -9.18 5.95
C MET A 66 12.13 -7.86 6.73
N ASN A 67 12.86 -6.81 6.33
CA ASN A 67 12.73 -5.49 6.96
C ASN A 67 11.31 -4.94 6.80
N ASP A 68 10.76 -5.01 5.60
CA ASP A 68 9.46 -4.43 5.31
C ASP A 68 8.32 -5.25 5.97
N ASP A 69 8.45 -6.57 6.08
CA ASP A 69 7.54 -7.41 6.86
C ASP A 69 7.65 -7.12 8.37
N GLU A 70 8.86 -6.95 8.90
CA GLU A 70 9.08 -6.62 10.31
C GLU A 70 8.43 -5.29 10.68
N VAL A 71 8.67 -4.24 9.88
CA VAL A 71 8.04 -2.92 10.07
C VAL A 71 6.52 -3.04 10.00
N PHE A 72 5.99 -3.77 9.02
CA PHE A 72 4.56 -3.98 8.87
C PHE A 72 3.94 -4.68 10.09
N ARG A 73 4.54 -5.77 10.58
CA ARG A 73 4.05 -6.47 11.79
C ARG A 73 4.15 -5.62 13.05
N LYS A 74 5.21 -4.84 13.19
CA LYS A 74 5.34 -3.86 14.28
C LYS A 74 4.27 -2.78 14.19
N THR A 75 3.98 -2.29 12.99
CA THR A 75 2.93 -1.29 12.74
C THR A 75 1.55 -1.81 13.13
N ILE A 76 1.22 -3.07 12.81
CA ILE A 76 -0.05 -3.70 13.23
C ILE A 76 -0.15 -3.74 14.77
N ARG A 77 0.90 -4.18 15.49
CA ARG A 77 0.90 -4.19 16.96
C ARG A 77 0.76 -2.80 17.55
N LEU A 78 1.39 -1.80 16.91
CA LEU A 78 1.27 -0.42 17.36
C LEU A 78 -0.13 0.14 17.07
N ALA A 79 -0.74 -0.22 15.94
CA ALA A 79 -2.10 0.14 15.60
C ALA A 79 -3.10 -0.36 16.67
N GLU A 80 -3.01 -1.64 17.05
CA GLU A 80 -3.77 -2.20 18.18
C GLU A 80 -3.56 -1.38 19.46
N ARG A 81 -2.33 -1.11 19.84
CA ARG A 81 -1.99 -0.36 21.07
C ARG A 81 -2.53 1.07 21.06
N LEU A 82 -2.51 1.73 19.92
CA LEU A 82 -3.01 3.10 19.76
C LEU A 82 -4.53 3.13 19.51
N GLY A 83 -5.18 1.98 19.32
CA GLY A 83 -6.61 1.91 18.96
C GLY A 83 -6.89 2.39 17.54
N VAL A 84 -5.92 2.24 16.63
CA VAL A 84 -6.04 2.56 15.21
C VAL A 84 -6.46 1.28 14.46
N SER A 85 -7.55 1.35 13.73
CA SER A 85 -8.15 0.16 13.11
C SER A 85 -7.63 -0.16 11.71
N VAL A 86 -6.81 0.71 11.11
CA VAL A 86 -6.35 0.57 9.71
C VAL A 86 -4.85 0.75 9.60
N VAL A 87 -4.20 -0.19 8.92
CA VAL A 87 -2.80 -0.09 8.50
C VAL A 87 -2.74 -0.10 6.98
N VAL A 88 -2.07 0.89 6.40
CA VAL A 88 -1.89 1.05 4.96
C VAL A 88 -0.55 0.47 4.54
N ASN A 89 -0.53 -0.31 3.43
CA ASN A 89 0.68 -0.88 2.85
C ASN A 89 0.54 -1.07 1.33
N PHE A 90 1.64 -1.44 0.66
CA PHE A 90 1.61 -1.98 -0.71
C PHE A 90 1.51 -3.51 -0.69
N SER A 91 1.00 -4.08 -1.78
CA SER A 91 0.88 -5.54 -1.92
C SER A 91 2.22 -6.27 -2.08
N GLY A 92 3.27 -5.54 -2.34
CA GLY A 92 4.55 -6.11 -2.75
C GLY A 92 4.60 -6.49 -4.23
N CYS A 93 5.80 -6.69 -4.72
CA CYS A 93 6.10 -7.20 -6.07
C CYS A 93 7.27 -8.16 -5.98
N PRO A 94 7.06 -9.45 -6.23
CA PRO A 94 8.14 -10.45 -6.31
C PRO A 94 8.99 -10.27 -7.57
N GLY A 95 10.07 -11.03 -7.67
CA GLY A 95 10.79 -11.24 -8.92
C GLY A 95 10.08 -12.23 -9.84
N ASP A 96 10.82 -12.72 -10.84
CA ASP A 96 10.38 -13.76 -11.78
C ASP A 96 10.68 -15.19 -11.30
N SER A 97 11.49 -15.33 -10.25
CA SER A 97 11.93 -16.62 -9.71
C SER A 97 12.42 -16.47 -8.27
N ASP A 98 12.70 -17.61 -7.60
CA ASP A 98 13.30 -17.62 -6.26
C ASP A 98 14.74 -17.11 -6.22
N THR A 99 15.41 -17.01 -7.36
CA THR A 99 16.78 -16.49 -7.49
C THR A 99 16.85 -15.06 -8.00
N ALA A 100 15.71 -14.43 -8.25
CA ALA A 100 15.64 -13.04 -8.69
C ALA A 100 16.27 -12.08 -7.68
N SER A 101 16.82 -10.97 -8.18
CA SER A 101 17.39 -9.90 -7.35
C SER A 101 16.55 -8.61 -7.38
N TYR A 102 15.63 -8.51 -8.33
CA TYR A 102 14.81 -7.31 -8.55
C TYR A 102 13.35 -7.68 -8.74
N PRO A 103 12.41 -6.82 -8.32
CA PRO A 103 10.99 -7.00 -8.62
C PRO A 103 10.73 -7.06 -10.12
N ASN A 104 9.73 -7.84 -10.51
CA ASN A 104 9.27 -7.93 -11.89
C ASN A 104 7.75 -7.66 -11.94
N TRP A 105 7.38 -6.46 -12.35
CA TRP A 105 5.98 -6.06 -12.48
C TRP A 105 5.41 -6.50 -13.83
N VAL A 106 4.63 -7.57 -13.83
CA VAL A 106 4.05 -8.18 -15.04
C VAL A 106 2.66 -7.60 -15.30
N THR A 107 2.52 -6.87 -16.39
CA THR A 107 1.25 -6.25 -16.85
C THR A 107 0.92 -6.55 -18.30
N CYS A 108 1.79 -7.28 -19.02
CA CYS A 108 1.59 -7.68 -20.39
C CYS A 108 1.32 -9.19 -20.47
N PRO A 109 0.29 -9.66 -21.24
CA PRO A 109 -0.05 -11.07 -21.34
C PRO A 109 0.84 -11.85 -22.30
N TRP A 110 1.73 -11.17 -23.02
CA TRP A 110 2.57 -11.78 -24.05
C TRP A 110 3.99 -11.18 -24.01
N PRO A 111 5.07 -11.96 -24.17
CA PRO A 111 5.16 -13.42 -24.43
C PRO A 111 4.55 -14.29 -23.32
N PRO A 112 4.26 -15.59 -23.60
CA PRO A 112 3.63 -16.50 -22.64
C PRO A 112 4.38 -16.63 -21.30
N ASP A 113 5.69 -16.51 -21.31
CA ASP A 113 6.56 -16.52 -20.11
C ASP A 113 6.06 -15.55 -19.04
N PHE A 114 5.50 -14.39 -19.43
CA PHE A 114 4.95 -13.41 -18.49
C PHE A 114 3.75 -13.96 -17.71
N GLN A 115 2.92 -14.82 -18.33
CA GLN A 115 1.80 -15.45 -17.63
C GLN A 115 2.27 -16.50 -16.62
N GLU A 116 3.33 -17.24 -16.95
CA GLU A 116 3.93 -18.20 -16.03
C GLU A 116 4.52 -17.49 -14.81
N VAL A 117 5.28 -16.41 -15.02
CA VAL A 117 5.80 -15.56 -13.95
C VAL A 117 4.67 -14.99 -13.09
N LEU A 118 3.64 -14.43 -13.71
CA LEU A 118 2.51 -13.82 -12.99
C LEU A 118 1.76 -14.86 -12.14
N SER A 119 1.49 -16.05 -12.68
CA SER A 119 0.85 -17.15 -11.94
C SER A 119 1.69 -17.56 -10.73
N TRP A 120 3.00 -17.73 -10.92
CA TRP A 120 3.93 -18.04 -9.84
C TRP A 120 3.97 -16.94 -8.76
N GLN A 121 4.01 -15.67 -9.15
CA GLN A 121 3.99 -14.53 -8.23
C GLN A 121 2.74 -14.54 -7.34
N TRP A 122 1.57 -14.79 -7.93
CA TRP A 122 0.32 -14.85 -7.19
C TRP A 122 0.23 -16.10 -6.31
N GLU A 123 0.44 -17.29 -6.88
CA GLU A 123 0.16 -18.56 -6.22
C GLU A 123 1.23 -18.95 -5.18
N LYS A 124 2.49 -18.61 -5.46
CA LYS A 124 3.61 -19.05 -4.60
C LYS A 124 4.12 -17.96 -3.67
N LYS A 125 3.83 -16.68 -3.95
CA LYS A 125 4.34 -15.56 -3.16
C LYS A 125 3.21 -14.75 -2.51
N ALA A 126 2.37 -14.10 -3.29
CA ALA A 126 1.43 -13.12 -2.76
C ALA A 126 0.31 -13.76 -1.92
N ILE A 127 -0.40 -14.74 -2.46
CA ILE A 127 -1.54 -15.36 -1.77
C ILE A 127 -1.13 -16.00 -0.44
N PRO A 128 -0.07 -16.83 -0.37
CA PRO A 128 0.36 -17.40 0.91
C PRO A 128 0.75 -16.34 1.93
N TYR A 129 1.54 -15.35 1.53
CA TYR A 129 1.97 -14.27 2.42
C TYR A 129 0.77 -13.48 2.97
N TRP A 130 -0.12 -13.02 2.09
CA TRP A 130 -1.24 -12.18 2.51
C TRP A 130 -2.32 -12.92 3.29
N LYS A 131 -2.46 -14.25 3.12
CA LYS A 131 -3.31 -15.09 4.00
C LYS A 131 -2.80 -15.08 5.44
N GLU A 132 -1.48 -15.27 5.61
CA GLU A 132 -0.85 -15.23 6.94
C GLU A 132 -0.92 -13.83 7.55
N ALA A 133 -0.57 -12.80 6.78
CA ALA A 133 -0.61 -11.40 7.19
C ALA A 133 -2.03 -10.95 7.57
N ALA A 134 -3.05 -11.36 6.83
CA ALA A 134 -4.44 -11.06 7.12
C ALA A 134 -4.91 -11.72 8.43
N THR A 135 -4.51 -12.97 8.69
CA THR A 135 -4.78 -13.65 9.95
C THR A 135 -4.13 -12.89 11.10
N PHE A 136 -2.84 -12.59 10.98
CA PHE A 136 -2.11 -11.84 11.99
C PHE A 136 -2.76 -10.48 12.29
N ALA A 137 -3.11 -9.69 11.28
CA ALA A 137 -3.77 -8.41 11.49
C ALA A 137 -5.17 -8.56 12.11
N GLY A 138 -5.92 -9.58 11.69
CA GLY A 138 -7.24 -9.90 12.26
C GLY A 138 -7.17 -10.25 13.74
N ASP A 139 -6.15 -11.00 14.18
CA ASP A 139 -5.92 -11.34 15.58
C ASP A 139 -5.64 -10.08 16.45
N HIS A 140 -5.13 -9.02 15.84
CA HIS A 140 -4.93 -7.71 16.48
C HIS A 140 -6.09 -6.71 16.27
N GLY A 141 -7.20 -7.14 15.65
CA GLY A 141 -8.34 -6.28 15.38
C GLY A 141 -8.08 -5.17 14.33
N VAL A 142 -7.06 -5.34 13.50
CA VAL A 142 -6.59 -4.35 12.52
C VAL A 142 -6.96 -4.78 11.11
N LYS A 143 -7.45 -3.84 10.30
CA LYS A 143 -7.67 -3.98 8.86
C LYS A 143 -6.43 -3.57 8.08
N ILE A 144 -6.14 -4.28 7.00
CA ILE A 144 -5.06 -3.94 6.08
C ILE A 144 -5.68 -3.25 4.86
N ALA A 145 -5.31 -2.01 4.62
CA ALA A 145 -5.70 -1.24 3.44
C ALA A 145 -4.56 -1.22 2.43
N LEU A 146 -4.59 -2.12 1.45
CA LEU A 146 -3.58 -2.12 0.39
C LEU A 146 -3.85 -1.01 -0.61
N GLU A 147 -2.83 -0.23 -0.92
CA GLU A 147 -2.91 0.79 -1.96
C GLU A 147 -2.62 0.16 -3.33
N PRO A 148 -3.58 0.16 -4.26
CA PRO A 148 -3.32 -0.23 -5.63
C PRO A 148 -2.36 0.77 -6.28
N HIS A 149 -1.14 0.31 -6.60
CA HIS A 149 -0.06 1.19 -7.06
C HIS A 149 0.75 0.54 -8.20
N PRO A 150 1.13 1.31 -9.24
CA PRO A 150 2.02 0.80 -10.29
C PRO A 150 3.32 0.25 -9.71
N GLY A 151 3.81 -0.84 -10.29
CA GLY A 151 5.01 -1.52 -9.78
C GLY A 151 4.75 -2.56 -8.70
N PHE A 152 3.49 -2.76 -8.28
CA PHE A 152 3.08 -3.78 -7.32
C PHE A 152 2.04 -4.73 -7.91
N LEU A 153 1.84 -5.91 -7.32
CA LEU A 153 0.88 -6.91 -7.83
C LEU A 153 -0.56 -6.42 -7.77
N VAL A 154 -0.92 -5.68 -6.73
CA VAL A 154 -2.21 -4.98 -6.65
C VAL A 154 -2.02 -3.58 -7.19
N TYR A 155 -2.59 -3.29 -8.36
CA TYR A 155 -2.46 -1.99 -9.04
C TYR A 155 -3.78 -1.47 -9.63
N ASN A 156 -4.86 -2.24 -9.52
CA ASN A 156 -6.20 -1.86 -9.96
C ASN A 156 -7.28 -2.56 -9.14
N ALA A 157 -8.56 -2.29 -9.42
CA ALA A 157 -9.68 -2.86 -8.68
C ALA A 157 -9.74 -4.40 -8.80
N GLU A 158 -9.48 -4.94 -9.99
CA GLU A 158 -9.51 -6.39 -10.23
C GLU A 158 -8.49 -7.14 -9.37
N THR A 159 -7.24 -6.67 -9.37
CA THR A 159 -6.15 -7.30 -8.59
C THR A 159 -6.36 -7.14 -7.09
N ALA A 160 -6.95 -6.02 -6.64
CA ALA A 160 -7.30 -5.81 -5.25
C ALA A 160 -8.40 -6.78 -4.78
N LEU A 161 -9.46 -6.91 -5.56
CA LEU A 161 -10.56 -7.84 -5.27
C LEU A 161 -10.13 -9.30 -5.35
N LYS A 162 -9.23 -9.64 -6.29
CA LYS A 162 -8.62 -10.98 -6.36
C LYS A 162 -7.89 -11.33 -5.07
N LEU A 163 -7.02 -10.44 -4.59
CA LEU A 163 -6.28 -10.72 -3.35
C LEU A 163 -7.20 -10.82 -2.14
N ARG A 164 -8.19 -9.92 -2.04
CA ARG A 164 -9.22 -9.96 -0.98
C ARG A 164 -10.01 -11.27 -1.00
N ALA A 165 -10.41 -11.76 -2.16
CA ALA A 165 -11.14 -13.03 -2.28
C ALA A 165 -10.33 -14.22 -1.76
N GLU A 166 -9.00 -14.19 -1.91
CA GLU A 166 -8.11 -15.23 -1.43
C GLU A 166 -7.73 -15.10 0.06
N ALA A 167 -7.48 -13.87 0.54
CA ALA A 167 -6.94 -13.62 1.88
C ALA A 167 -7.99 -13.19 2.91
N GLY A 168 -9.23 -12.92 2.48
CA GLY A 168 -10.36 -12.61 3.37
C GLY A 168 -10.55 -11.12 3.63
N ASP A 169 -11.56 -10.83 4.46
CA ASP A 169 -12.10 -9.49 4.69
C ASP A 169 -11.21 -8.58 5.56
N THR A 170 -10.12 -9.09 6.09
CA THR A 170 -9.09 -8.26 6.74
C THR A 170 -8.37 -7.41 5.70
N ILE A 171 -8.25 -7.90 4.45
CA ILE A 171 -7.69 -7.17 3.32
C ILE A 171 -8.76 -6.26 2.70
N GLY A 172 -8.42 -5.00 2.55
CA GLY A 172 -9.18 -3.99 1.81
C GLY A 172 -8.26 -3.06 1.05
N VAL A 173 -8.76 -1.89 0.72
CA VAL A 173 -8.10 -0.94 -0.18
C VAL A 173 -7.92 0.41 0.52
N ASN A 174 -6.71 0.96 0.45
CA ASN A 174 -6.48 2.38 0.51
C ASN A 174 -6.65 2.92 -0.92
N PHE A 175 -7.72 3.66 -1.17
CA PHE A 175 -8.07 4.11 -2.49
C PHE A 175 -7.37 5.43 -2.82
N ASP A 176 -6.35 5.39 -3.67
CA ASP A 176 -5.68 6.58 -4.23
C ASP A 176 -6.04 6.72 -5.71
N PRO A 177 -6.95 7.65 -6.07
CA PRO A 177 -7.40 7.80 -7.45
C PRO A 177 -6.29 8.24 -8.41
N SER A 178 -5.22 8.85 -7.93
CA SER A 178 -4.12 9.30 -8.78
C SER A 178 -3.45 8.16 -9.54
N HIS A 179 -3.49 6.94 -8.97
CA HIS A 179 -2.96 5.75 -9.60
C HIS A 179 -3.90 5.11 -10.63
N PHE A 180 -5.15 5.57 -10.70
CA PHE A 180 -6.17 5.07 -11.62
C PHE A 180 -6.37 5.98 -12.83
N PHE A 181 -6.27 7.31 -12.66
CA PHE A 181 -6.53 8.26 -13.74
C PHE A 181 -5.68 8.03 -14.99
N TRP A 182 -4.38 7.86 -14.82
CA TRP A 182 -3.48 7.64 -15.94
C TRP A 182 -3.66 6.28 -16.61
N GLN A 183 -4.19 5.28 -15.92
CA GLN A 183 -4.56 3.98 -16.50
C GLN A 183 -5.84 4.03 -17.34
N GLY A 184 -6.54 5.16 -17.39
CA GLY A 184 -7.82 5.30 -18.08
C GLY A 184 -8.98 4.64 -17.34
N VAL A 185 -8.85 4.42 -16.04
CA VAL A 185 -9.91 3.84 -15.21
C VAL A 185 -10.96 4.90 -14.89
N ASP A 186 -12.24 4.56 -15.04
CA ASP A 186 -13.34 5.37 -14.53
C ASP A 186 -13.40 5.24 -13.00
N VAL A 187 -12.88 6.25 -12.31
CA VAL A 187 -12.74 6.26 -10.84
C VAL A 187 -14.06 6.00 -10.10
N PRO A 188 -15.20 6.63 -10.47
CA PRO A 188 -16.49 6.31 -9.88
C PRO A 188 -16.90 4.84 -10.03
N SER A 189 -16.59 4.21 -11.16
CA SER A 189 -16.86 2.77 -11.37
C SER A 189 -15.95 1.90 -10.51
N ALA A 190 -14.67 2.25 -10.37
CA ALA A 190 -13.75 1.54 -9.49
C ALA A 190 -14.19 1.63 -8.02
N ILE A 191 -14.60 2.82 -7.54
CA ILE A 191 -15.15 3.01 -6.20
C ILE A 191 -16.38 2.13 -5.97
N ARG A 192 -17.32 2.10 -6.92
CA ARG A 192 -18.51 1.24 -6.81
C ARG A 192 -18.17 -0.25 -6.79
N ALA A 193 -17.20 -0.67 -7.60
CA ALA A 193 -16.78 -2.07 -7.67
C ALA A 193 -16.07 -2.54 -6.39
N ILE A 194 -15.18 -1.73 -5.83
CA ILE A 194 -14.48 -2.04 -4.58
C ILE A 194 -15.43 -1.90 -3.38
N GLY A 195 -16.28 -0.89 -3.39
CA GLY A 195 -17.37 -0.71 -2.43
C GLY A 195 -16.90 -0.75 -0.97
N PRO A 196 -17.49 -1.63 -0.11
CA PRO A 196 -17.18 -1.68 1.31
C PRO A 196 -15.77 -2.19 1.64
N ALA A 197 -15.00 -2.60 0.64
CA ALA A 197 -13.60 -2.95 0.82
C ALA A 197 -12.66 -1.73 0.82
N ILE A 198 -13.15 -0.52 0.55
CA ILE A 198 -12.37 0.71 0.75
C ILE A 198 -12.33 1.00 2.26
N TYR A 199 -11.15 0.87 2.85
CA TYR A 199 -10.92 1.09 4.27
C TYR A 199 -10.26 2.42 4.57
N HIS A 200 -9.54 2.97 3.60
CA HIS A 200 -8.87 4.26 3.67
C HIS A 200 -8.85 4.93 2.31
N PHE A 201 -8.56 6.24 2.26
CA PHE A 201 -8.64 7.01 1.03
C PHE A 201 -7.56 8.10 0.99
N HIS A 202 -6.76 8.12 -0.05
CA HIS A 202 -5.85 9.21 -0.38
C HIS A 202 -6.46 10.08 -1.47
N ALA A 203 -6.90 11.28 -1.11
CA ALA A 203 -7.52 12.23 -2.05
C ALA A 203 -6.44 12.95 -2.88
N LYS A 204 -5.70 12.19 -3.67
CA LYS A 204 -4.63 12.68 -4.54
C LYS A 204 -5.08 12.70 -5.99
N ASP A 205 -4.62 13.68 -6.74
CA ASP A 205 -4.91 13.84 -8.16
C ASP A 205 -3.65 13.58 -9.00
N SER A 206 -3.84 13.37 -10.30
CA SER A 206 -2.77 13.33 -11.29
C SER A 206 -3.24 13.95 -12.60
N ALA A 207 -2.34 14.65 -13.28
CA ALA A 207 -2.59 15.23 -14.59
C ALA A 207 -1.92 14.40 -15.67
N LEU A 208 -2.63 14.21 -16.79
CA LEU A 208 -2.04 13.63 -18.01
C LEU A 208 -1.51 14.77 -18.89
N ASP A 209 -0.29 14.61 -19.40
CA ASP A 209 0.22 15.48 -20.47
C ASP A 209 -0.29 14.97 -21.83
N PRO A 210 -1.18 15.73 -22.52
CA PRO A 210 -1.80 15.23 -23.75
C PRO A 210 -0.82 14.97 -24.88
N GLN A 211 0.28 15.73 -24.95
CA GLN A 211 1.27 15.58 -26.02
C GLN A 211 2.13 14.35 -25.80
N ASN A 212 2.63 14.15 -24.56
CA ASN A 212 3.41 12.99 -24.23
C ASN A 212 2.57 11.70 -24.32
N VAL A 213 1.31 11.73 -23.86
CA VAL A 213 0.37 10.60 -24.00
C VAL A 213 0.11 10.27 -25.47
N ALA A 214 -0.13 11.28 -26.31
CA ALA A 214 -0.40 11.07 -27.73
C ALA A 214 0.77 10.44 -28.49
N LEU A 215 1.99 10.70 -28.04
CA LEU A 215 3.19 10.15 -28.69
C LEU A 215 3.62 8.81 -28.12
N ASN A 216 3.54 8.64 -26.81
CA ASN A 216 4.21 7.54 -26.10
C ASN A 216 3.24 6.66 -25.28
N GLY A 217 1.97 7.03 -25.16
CA GLY A 217 1.03 6.36 -24.27
C GLY A 217 1.33 6.69 -22.80
N VAL A 218 0.78 5.86 -21.91
CA VAL A 218 0.85 6.09 -20.45
C VAL A 218 1.85 5.19 -19.72
N ILE A 219 2.44 4.19 -20.41
CA ILE A 219 3.49 3.36 -19.82
C ILE A 219 4.81 4.12 -19.95
N ASP A 220 5.31 4.59 -18.83
CA ASP A 220 6.47 5.49 -18.80
C ASP A 220 7.49 5.06 -17.74
N GLY A 221 8.71 4.76 -18.20
CA GLY A 221 9.84 4.36 -17.37
C GLY A 221 10.85 5.48 -17.07
N LYS A 222 10.53 6.74 -17.42
CA LYS A 222 11.44 7.86 -17.19
C LYS A 222 11.55 8.21 -15.70
N PRO A 223 12.73 8.69 -15.25
CA PRO A 223 12.90 9.09 -13.85
C PRO A 223 12.02 10.30 -13.50
N TYR A 224 11.64 10.40 -12.24
CA TYR A 224 10.83 11.54 -11.74
C TYR A 224 11.47 12.91 -11.95
N THR A 225 12.79 12.97 -12.15
CA THR A 225 13.49 14.21 -12.47
C THR A 225 13.19 14.75 -13.88
N GLU A 226 12.59 13.94 -14.74
CA GLU A 226 12.22 14.29 -16.12
C GLU A 226 10.73 14.61 -16.27
N MET A 227 10.12 15.27 -15.30
CA MET A 227 8.67 15.53 -15.24
C MET A 227 8.09 16.12 -16.53
N ALA A 228 8.80 17.05 -17.19
CA ALA A 228 8.32 17.70 -18.41
C ALA A 228 8.15 16.75 -19.62
N SER A 229 8.79 15.60 -19.61
CA SER A 229 8.74 14.61 -20.69
C SER A 229 7.90 13.37 -20.34
N ARG A 230 7.31 13.33 -19.15
CA ARG A 230 6.47 12.23 -18.68
C ARG A 230 5.03 12.35 -19.19
N ALA A 231 4.33 11.22 -19.24
CA ALA A 231 2.91 11.17 -19.58
C ALA A 231 2.00 11.58 -18.41
N TRP A 232 2.48 11.41 -17.18
CA TRP A 232 1.73 11.65 -15.91
C TRP A 232 2.67 11.79 -14.71
#